data_09c1dc2283cf05b05ab25f39393fc4e0
#
_entry.id   09c1dc2283cf05b05ab25f39393fc4e0
#
_cell.length_a   1.000
_cell.length_b   1.000
_cell.length_c   1.000
_cell.angle_alpha   90.00
_cell.angle_beta   90.00
_cell.angle_gamma   90.00
#
_symmetry.space_group_name_H-M   'P 1'
#
loop_
_entity.id
_entity.type
_entity.pdbx_description
1 polymer ?
#
loop_
_entity_poly.entity_id
_entity_poly.type
_entity_poly.pdbx_seq_one_letter_code
_entity_poly.pdbx_strand_id
1 'polypeptide(L)'
;MYGVSKINIETDLMMISVQDVVFRGNSLSRYLDIFAETGVVVDMISQSAPHGTTIDFSFTASSSDLPLVMKAISAANLDKDAKASPLISVGYSKLNLFGEDMVTSCGVAAWALNALAMAGIEVLLITTSDLDISLLVHAENEDAAYEALKKAYEL
;
A
#
# COMPACT_ATOMS: atom_id res chain seq x y z
N MET A 1 -6.84 -16.17 -18.71
CA MET A 1 -7.35 -14.78 -18.76
C MET A 1 -8.30 -14.57 -17.59
N TYR A 2 -7.82 -14.03 -16.51
CA TYR A 2 -8.57 -13.95 -15.22
C TYR A 2 -8.97 -12.50 -14.89
N GLY A 3 -9.44 -11.77 -15.90
CA GLY A 3 -9.91 -10.40 -15.75
C GLY A 3 -8.82 -9.32 -15.76
N VAL A 4 -7.54 -9.69 -15.64
CA VAL A 4 -6.42 -8.74 -15.71
C VAL A 4 -5.94 -8.60 -17.16
N SER A 5 -5.82 -7.35 -17.61
CA SER A 5 -5.37 -7.02 -18.97
C SER A 5 -4.04 -6.27 -19.00
N LYS A 6 -3.62 -5.71 -17.85
CA LYS A 6 -2.40 -4.90 -17.77
C LYS A 6 -1.80 -4.95 -16.36
N ILE A 7 -0.47 -4.91 -16.30
CA ILE A 7 0.30 -4.73 -15.09
C ILE A 7 1.10 -3.44 -15.21
N ASN A 8 0.87 -2.50 -14.30
CA ASN A 8 1.66 -1.28 -14.18
C ASN A 8 2.61 -1.42 -12.99
N ILE A 9 3.80 -0.81 -13.10
CA ILE A 9 4.80 -0.79 -12.03
C ILE A 9 5.07 0.65 -11.62
N GLU A 10 5.10 0.89 -10.31
CA GLU A 10 5.60 2.12 -9.71
C GLU A 10 6.74 1.78 -8.78
N THR A 11 7.86 2.47 -8.94
CA THR A 11 9.11 2.25 -8.21
C THR A 11 9.37 3.35 -7.19
N ASP A 12 10.43 3.19 -6.39
CA ASP A 12 10.90 4.21 -5.44
C ASP A 12 9.81 4.67 -4.46
N LEU A 13 9.11 3.71 -3.89
CA LEU A 13 8.06 3.96 -2.91
C LEU A 13 8.55 3.78 -1.48
N MET A 14 8.00 4.59 -0.58
CA MET A 14 8.08 4.40 0.87
C MET A 14 6.74 3.96 1.43
N MET A 15 6.79 3.27 2.56
CA MET A 15 5.62 2.93 3.36
C MET A 15 5.71 3.60 4.72
N ILE A 16 4.62 4.22 5.14
CA ILE A 16 4.44 4.83 6.44
C ILE A 16 3.39 4.01 7.18
N SER A 17 3.76 3.43 8.31
CA SER A 17 2.86 2.61 9.13
C SER A 17 2.71 3.20 10.52
N VAL A 18 1.50 3.30 11.00
CA VAL A 18 1.18 3.75 12.35
C VAL A 18 0.29 2.70 13.00
N GLN A 19 0.75 2.16 14.12
CA GLN A 19 0.05 1.09 14.84
C GLN A 19 -0.56 1.58 16.13
N ASP A 20 -1.58 0.88 16.59
CA ASP A 20 -2.25 1.13 17.87
C ASP A 20 -2.76 2.57 18.05
N VAL A 21 -3.25 3.17 16.98
CA VAL A 21 -3.86 4.50 17.04
C VAL A 21 -5.24 4.39 17.68
N VAL A 22 -5.52 5.25 18.66
CA VAL A 22 -6.85 5.29 19.28
C VAL A 22 -7.91 5.60 18.24
N PHE A 23 -8.89 4.72 18.13
CA PHE A 23 -9.96 4.84 17.14
C PHE A 23 -10.92 5.98 17.50
N ARG A 24 -10.83 7.05 16.73
CA ARG A 24 -11.72 8.22 16.79
C ARG A 24 -12.15 8.59 15.38
N GLY A 25 -13.25 9.31 15.23
CA GLY A 25 -13.80 9.68 13.92
C GLY A 25 -12.86 10.46 13.00
N ASN A 26 -11.84 11.13 13.54
CA ASN A 26 -10.86 11.91 12.77
C ASN A 26 -9.42 11.35 12.82
N SER A 27 -9.22 10.12 13.27
CA SER A 27 -7.88 9.56 13.46
C SER A 27 -7.09 9.50 12.15
N LEU A 28 -7.71 8.98 11.08
CA LEU A 28 -7.09 8.87 9.77
C LEU A 28 -6.99 10.24 9.06
N SER A 29 -8.03 11.06 9.11
CA SER A 29 -8.06 12.34 8.40
C SER A 29 -6.97 13.29 8.87
N ARG A 30 -6.64 13.30 10.16
CA ARG A 30 -5.55 14.13 10.70
C ARG A 30 -4.20 13.83 10.05
N TYR A 31 -3.88 12.56 9.80
CA TYR A 31 -2.65 12.19 9.09
C TYR A 31 -2.68 12.64 7.63
N LEU A 32 -3.81 12.41 6.96
CA LEU A 32 -3.98 12.79 5.55
C LEU A 32 -3.95 14.31 5.35
N ASP A 33 -4.57 15.08 6.25
CA ASP A 33 -4.55 16.54 6.21
C ASP A 33 -3.12 17.09 6.28
N ILE A 34 -2.31 16.56 7.19
CA ILE A 34 -0.92 16.98 7.35
C ILE A 34 -0.07 16.66 6.13
N PHE A 35 -0.24 15.47 5.54
CA PHE A 35 0.44 15.14 4.29
C PHE A 35 0.01 16.05 3.14
N ALA A 36 -1.29 16.33 3.02
CA ALA A 36 -1.80 17.25 2.02
C ALA A 36 -1.24 18.67 2.17
N GLU A 37 -1.19 19.18 3.40
CA GLU A 37 -0.63 20.51 3.71
C GLU A 37 0.87 20.63 3.36
N THR A 38 1.60 19.54 3.46
CA THR A 38 3.05 19.49 3.11
C THR A 38 3.31 19.19 1.65
N GLY A 39 2.28 18.90 0.86
CA GLY A 39 2.40 18.59 -0.56
C GLY A 39 2.78 17.13 -0.86
N VAL A 40 2.68 16.24 0.11
CA VAL A 40 2.90 14.80 -0.09
C VAL A 40 1.70 14.17 -0.77
N VAL A 41 1.91 13.51 -1.90
CA VAL A 41 0.88 12.72 -2.58
C VAL A 41 0.89 11.31 -2.02
N VAL A 42 -0.20 10.94 -1.34
CA VAL A 42 -0.42 9.59 -0.82
C VAL A 42 -1.12 8.75 -1.89
N ASP A 43 -0.62 7.54 -2.13
CA ASP A 43 -1.16 6.63 -3.15
C ASP A 43 -2.02 5.52 -2.53
N MET A 44 -1.39 4.47 -1.97
CA MET A 44 -2.12 3.43 -1.28
C MET A 44 -2.47 3.90 0.14
N ILE A 45 -3.70 3.63 0.56
CA ILE A 45 -4.19 3.92 1.92
C ILE A 45 -4.86 2.66 2.45
N SER A 46 -4.44 2.22 3.63
CA SER A 46 -5.02 1.07 4.31
C SER A 46 -5.27 1.38 5.78
N GLN A 47 -6.43 1.02 6.24
CA GLN A 47 -6.81 1.06 7.66
C GLN A 47 -7.29 -0.32 8.07
N SER A 48 -6.80 -0.84 9.20
CA SER A 48 -7.32 -2.08 9.76
C SER A 48 -8.76 -1.90 10.25
N ALA A 49 -9.50 -3.01 10.38
CA ALA A 49 -10.67 -3.02 11.24
C ALA A 49 -10.26 -2.71 12.68
N PRO A 50 -11.12 -2.07 13.49
CA PRO A 50 -10.82 -1.82 14.89
C PRO A 50 -10.53 -3.12 15.66
N HIS A 51 -9.42 -3.13 16.39
CA HIS A 51 -9.11 -4.19 17.34
C HIS A 51 -9.08 -3.60 18.75
N GLY A 52 -10.12 -3.90 19.54
CA GLY A 52 -10.37 -3.19 20.79
C GLY A 52 -10.72 -1.73 20.54
N THR A 53 -9.90 -0.81 21.07
CA THR A 53 -10.08 0.64 20.92
C THR A 53 -9.11 1.28 19.93
N THR A 54 -8.37 0.49 19.18
CA THR A 54 -7.30 0.97 18.30
C THR A 54 -7.45 0.46 16.86
N ILE A 55 -6.78 1.15 15.94
CA ILE A 55 -6.64 0.81 14.52
C ILE A 55 -5.20 1.00 14.09
N ASP A 56 -4.84 0.38 12.98
CA ASP A 56 -3.56 0.57 12.32
C ASP A 56 -3.77 1.23 10.96
N PHE A 57 -2.84 2.11 10.56
CA PHE A 57 -2.81 2.75 9.25
C PHE A 57 -1.54 2.39 8.50
N SER A 58 -1.64 2.31 7.19
CA SER A 58 -0.48 2.28 6.31
C SER A 58 -0.74 3.13 5.07
N PHE A 59 0.28 3.87 4.66
CA PHE A 59 0.27 4.72 3.48
C PHE A 59 1.49 4.44 2.63
N THR A 60 1.37 4.66 1.33
CA THR A 60 2.51 4.72 0.44
C THR A 60 2.63 6.11 -0.20
N ALA A 61 3.88 6.52 -0.44
CA ALA A 61 4.21 7.75 -1.14
C ALA A 61 5.56 7.58 -1.85
N SER A 62 5.93 8.53 -2.69
CA SER A 62 7.25 8.54 -3.32
C SER A 62 8.37 8.68 -2.28
N SER A 63 9.43 7.89 -2.39
CA SER A 63 10.61 8.00 -1.51
C SER A 63 11.27 9.37 -1.58
N SER A 64 11.10 10.10 -2.68
CA SER A 64 11.60 11.48 -2.82
C SER A 64 10.95 12.46 -1.84
N ASP A 65 9.76 12.14 -1.32
CA ASP A 65 9.04 12.95 -0.35
C ASP A 65 9.42 12.63 1.11
N LEU A 66 10.38 11.75 1.35
CA LEU A 66 10.81 11.36 2.70
C LEU A 66 11.13 12.56 3.61
N PRO A 67 11.89 13.58 3.18
CA PRO A 67 12.15 14.75 4.03
C PRO A 67 10.88 15.51 4.42
N LEU A 68 9.91 15.62 3.51
CA LEU A 68 8.63 16.28 3.76
C LEU A 68 7.78 15.50 4.76
N VAL A 69 7.74 14.17 4.61
CA VAL A 69 7.00 13.29 5.52
C VAL A 69 7.59 13.36 6.93
N MET A 70 8.90 13.28 7.08
CA MET A 70 9.57 13.36 8.38
C MET A 70 9.32 14.72 9.06
N LYS A 71 9.39 15.80 8.30
CA LYS A 71 9.09 17.15 8.81
C LYS A 71 7.63 17.27 9.25
N ALA A 72 6.70 16.76 8.45
CA ALA A 72 5.27 16.80 8.75
C ALA A 72 4.93 16.05 10.04
N ILE A 73 5.44 14.84 10.20
CA ILE A 73 5.23 14.01 11.40
C ILE A 73 5.79 14.69 12.64
N SER A 74 7.01 15.22 12.57
CA SER A 74 7.65 15.90 13.69
C SER A 74 6.92 17.18 14.11
N ALA A 75 6.51 18.02 13.14
CA ALA A 75 5.84 19.29 13.40
C ALA A 75 4.43 19.09 13.99
N ALA A 76 3.75 18.02 13.59
CA ALA A 76 2.38 17.76 13.99
C ALA A 76 2.26 16.97 15.30
N ASN A 77 3.36 16.46 15.87
CA ASN A 77 3.33 15.55 17.00
C ASN A 77 2.31 14.41 16.82
N LEU A 78 2.28 13.81 15.65
CA LEU A 78 1.33 12.75 15.31
C LEU A 78 1.48 11.49 16.16
N ASP A 79 2.63 11.32 16.79
CA ASP A 79 2.94 10.25 17.71
C ASP A 79 2.15 10.28 19.03
N LYS A 80 1.53 11.42 19.35
CA LYS A 80 0.74 11.55 20.60
C LYS A 80 -0.48 10.63 20.68
N ASP A 81 -1.05 10.28 19.54
CA ASP A 81 -2.25 9.43 19.45
C ASP A 81 -1.93 7.96 19.17
N ALA A 82 -0.67 7.62 19.02
CA ALA A 82 -0.20 6.25 18.78
C ALA A 82 0.63 5.75 19.97
N LYS A 83 0.51 4.46 20.29
CA LYS A 83 1.38 3.82 21.28
C LYS A 83 2.82 3.69 20.81
N ALA A 84 3.01 3.67 19.49
CA ALA A 84 4.31 3.65 18.83
C ALA A 84 4.41 4.81 17.86
N SER A 85 5.62 5.36 17.69
CA SER A 85 5.90 6.36 16.66
C SER A 85 5.66 5.79 15.26
N PRO A 86 5.25 6.62 14.27
CA PRO A 86 5.14 6.18 12.89
C PRO A 86 6.43 5.54 12.39
N LEU A 87 6.32 4.39 11.74
CA LEU A 87 7.42 3.69 11.10
C LEU A 87 7.46 4.07 9.63
N ILE A 88 8.61 4.54 9.17
CA ILE A 88 8.85 4.88 7.77
C ILE A 88 9.90 3.95 7.23
N SER A 89 9.61 3.30 6.13
CA SER A 89 10.53 2.42 5.41
C SER A 89 10.49 2.70 3.92
N VAL A 90 11.63 2.53 3.25
CA VAL A 90 11.84 2.75 1.82
C VAL A 90 12.22 1.45 1.13
N GLY A 91 12.30 1.46 -0.20
CA GLY A 91 12.72 0.30 -0.97
C GLY A 91 11.57 -0.60 -1.38
N TYR A 92 10.46 -0.01 -1.78
CA TYR A 92 9.27 -0.73 -2.24
C TYR A 92 8.93 -0.39 -3.68
N SER A 93 8.27 -1.36 -4.33
CA SER A 93 7.64 -1.21 -5.64
C SER A 93 6.18 -1.64 -5.55
N LYS A 94 5.31 -0.98 -6.30
CA LYS A 94 3.90 -1.33 -6.44
C LYS A 94 3.65 -1.96 -7.81
N LEU A 95 3.03 -3.12 -7.82
CA LEU A 95 2.47 -3.72 -9.02
C LEU A 95 0.96 -3.53 -9.00
N ASN A 96 0.44 -2.82 -9.98
CA ASN A 96 -0.98 -2.57 -10.12
C ASN A 96 -1.54 -3.43 -11.26
N LEU A 97 -2.39 -4.37 -10.92
CA LEU A 97 -3.12 -5.24 -11.84
C LEU A 97 -4.41 -4.53 -12.24
N PHE A 98 -4.58 -4.27 -13.51
CA PHE A 98 -5.77 -3.61 -14.04
C PHE A 98 -6.52 -4.50 -15.03
N GLY A 99 -7.85 -4.45 -15.00
CA GLY A 99 -8.67 -5.11 -16.00
C GLY A 99 -10.16 -4.82 -15.82
N GLU A 100 -10.82 -4.46 -16.92
CA GLU A 100 -12.27 -4.19 -16.92
C GLU A 100 -13.10 -5.43 -16.61
N ASP A 101 -12.62 -6.61 -17.00
CA ASP A 101 -13.31 -7.88 -16.74
C ASP A 101 -13.18 -8.35 -15.29
N MET A 102 -12.41 -7.66 -14.45
CA MET A 102 -12.27 -7.98 -13.03
C MET A 102 -13.61 -7.86 -12.28
N VAL A 103 -14.47 -6.94 -12.71
CA VAL A 103 -15.80 -6.70 -12.11
C VAL A 103 -16.66 -7.98 -12.07
N THR A 104 -16.49 -8.85 -13.07
CA THR A 104 -17.27 -10.09 -13.22
C THR A 104 -16.46 -11.35 -12.94
N SER A 105 -15.16 -11.22 -12.68
CA SER A 105 -14.24 -12.35 -12.48
C SER A 105 -14.06 -12.67 -11.00
N CYS A 106 -14.33 -13.90 -10.61
CA CYS A 106 -14.07 -14.36 -9.25
C CYS A 106 -12.63 -14.80 -9.06
N GLY A 107 -12.07 -14.49 -7.89
CA GLY A 107 -10.78 -15.04 -7.44
C GLY A 107 -9.54 -14.38 -8.02
N VAL A 108 -9.66 -13.22 -8.66
CA VAL A 108 -8.51 -12.50 -9.26
C VAL A 108 -7.41 -12.25 -8.23
N ALA A 109 -7.75 -11.70 -7.06
CA ALA A 109 -6.78 -11.44 -6.01
C ALA A 109 -6.11 -12.72 -5.46
N ALA A 110 -6.89 -13.80 -5.30
CA ALA A 110 -6.37 -15.08 -4.85
C ALA A 110 -5.35 -15.65 -5.84
N TRP A 111 -5.61 -15.49 -7.14
CA TRP A 111 -4.72 -15.92 -8.19
C TRP A 111 -3.39 -15.17 -8.17
N ALA A 112 -3.44 -13.83 -8.03
CA ALA A 112 -2.26 -13.00 -7.88
C ALA A 112 -1.41 -13.40 -6.66
N LEU A 113 -2.05 -13.50 -5.50
CA LEU A 113 -1.36 -13.83 -4.25
C LEU A 113 -0.73 -15.23 -4.29
N ASN A 114 -1.41 -16.21 -4.88
CA ASN A 114 -0.86 -17.54 -5.08
C ASN A 114 0.37 -17.54 -6.01
N ALA A 115 0.31 -16.78 -7.10
CA ALA A 115 1.44 -16.68 -8.02
C ALA A 115 2.69 -16.10 -7.34
N LEU A 116 2.52 -15.03 -6.54
CA LEU A 116 3.60 -14.43 -5.77
C LEU A 116 4.11 -15.36 -4.66
N ALA A 117 3.22 -16.02 -3.95
CA ALA A 117 3.60 -16.98 -2.90
C ALA A 117 4.42 -18.15 -3.47
N MET A 118 4.04 -18.68 -4.63
CA MET A 118 4.81 -19.72 -5.33
C MET A 118 6.20 -19.25 -5.77
N ALA A 119 6.35 -17.96 -6.04
CA ALA A 119 7.63 -17.32 -6.35
C ALA A 119 8.44 -16.93 -5.08
N GLY A 120 7.91 -17.20 -3.89
CA GLY A 120 8.56 -16.83 -2.62
C GLY A 120 8.53 -15.33 -2.32
N ILE A 121 7.58 -14.60 -2.88
CA ILE A 121 7.49 -13.14 -2.76
C ILE A 121 6.38 -12.78 -1.78
N GLU A 122 6.74 -11.99 -0.76
CA GLU A 122 5.79 -11.45 0.22
C GLU A 122 5.13 -10.18 -0.29
N VAL A 123 3.82 -10.08 -0.10
CA VAL A 123 3.04 -8.86 -0.33
C VAL A 123 2.87 -8.15 1.01
N LEU A 124 3.37 -6.92 1.09
CA LEU A 124 3.43 -6.13 2.32
C LEU A 124 2.17 -5.30 2.54
N LEU A 125 1.53 -4.88 1.47
CA LEU A 125 0.30 -4.12 1.47
C LEU A 125 -0.50 -4.46 0.21
N ILE A 126 -1.81 -4.58 0.37
CA ILE A 126 -2.74 -4.81 -0.74
C ILE A 126 -3.91 -3.82 -0.64
N THR A 127 -4.25 -3.21 -1.75
CA THR A 127 -5.49 -2.43 -1.91
C THR A 127 -6.20 -2.87 -3.18
N THR A 128 -7.53 -2.81 -3.17
CA THR A 128 -8.36 -3.28 -4.27
C THR A 128 -9.46 -2.29 -4.60
N SER A 129 -9.83 -2.25 -5.87
CA SER A 129 -11.05 -1.64 -6.38
C SER A 129 -11.79 -2.64 -7.27
N ASP A 130 -12.84 -2.20 -7.93
CA ASP A 130 -13.56 -3.05 -8.89
C ASP A 130 -12.72 -3.37 -10.14
N LEU A 131 -11.77 -2.51 -10.49
CA LEU A 131 -11.01 -2.57 -11.73
C LEU A 131 -9.52 -2.84 -11.54
N ASP A 132 -9.01 -2.75 -10.30
CA ASP A 132 -7.59 -2.93 -10.04
C ASP A 132 -7.29 -3.55 -8.69
N ILE A 133 -6.09 -4.12 -8.60
CA ILE A 133 -5.47 -4.63 -7.38
C ILE A 133 -4.05 -4.07 -7.34
N SER A 134 -3.72 -3.36 -6.28
CA SER A 134 -2.37 -2.85 -6.03
C SER A 134 -1.67 -3.69 -4.97
N LEU A 135 -0.47 -4.16 -5.30
CA LEU A 135 0.35 -5.04 -4.49
C LEU A 135 1.70 -4.37 -4.22
N LEU A 136 2.04 -4.16 -2.95
CA LEU A 136 3.33 -3.62 -2.54
C LEU A 136 4.29 -4.75 -2.21
N VAL A 137 5.46 -4.74 -2.85
CA VAL A 137 6.53 -5.71 -2.64
C VAL A 137 7.85 -4.99 -2.36
N HIS A 138 8.84 -5.69 -1.82
CA HIS A 138 10.20 -5.15 -1.76
C HIS A 138 10.74 -4.89 -3.17
N ALA A 139 11.44 -3.78 -3.36
CA ALA A 139 11.98 -3.37 -4.67
C ALA A 139 12.91 -4.44 -5.29
N GLU A 140 13.64 -5.17 -4.46
CA GLU A 140 14.51 -6.28 -4.92
C GLU A 140 13.72 -7.43 -5.57
N ASN A 141 12.43 -7.55 -5.29
CA ASN A 141 11.53 -8.57 -5.83
C ASN A 141 10.68 -8.08 -7.01
N GLU A 142 10.83 -6.84 -7.45
CA GLU A 142 10.00 -6.22 -8.48
C GLU A 142 9.94 -7.04 -9.78
N ASP A 143 11.10 -7.35 -10.36
CA ASP A 143 11.17 -8.10 -11.62
C ASP A 143 10.60 -9.51 -11.48
N ALA A 144 10.93 -10.20 -10.39
CA ALA A 144 10.43 -11.54 -10.14
C ALA A 144 8.91 -11.56 -9.92
N ALA A 145 8.38 -10.55 -9.22
CA ALA A 145 6.95 -10.36 -9.02
C ALA A 145 6.22 -10.08 -10.33
N TYR A 146 6.77 -9.18 -11.15
CA TYR A 146 6.21 -8.87 -12.46
C TYR A 146 6.13 -10.11 -13.36
N GLU A 147 7.22 -10.86 -13.47
CA GLU A 147 7.24 -12.07 -14.32
C GLU A 147 6.31 -13.18 -13.79
N ALA A 148 6.22 -13.35 -12.47
CA ALA A 148 5.29 -14.31 -11.87
C ALA A 148 3.82 -13.94 -12.18
N LEU A 149 3.46 -12.68 -12.03
CA LEU A 149 2.11 -12.18 -12.33
C LEU A 149 1.80 -12.23 -13.82
N LYS A 150 2.74 -11.78 -14.66
CA LYS A 150 2.61 -11.82 -16.10
C LYS A 150 2.33 -13.24 -16.61
N LYS A 151 3.08 -14.23 -16.10
CA LYS A 151 2.86 -15.64 -16.43
C LYS A 151 1.51 -16.15 -15.93
N ALA A 152 1.11 -15.76 -14.71
CA ALA A 152 -0.15 -16.20 -14.13
C ALA A 152 -1.37 -15.71 -14.91
N TYR A 153 -1.31 -14.48 -15.44
CA TYR A 153 -2.40 -13.88 -16.22
C TYR A 153 -2.25 -14.03 -17.75
N GLU A 154 -1.19 -14.69 -18.21
CA GLU A 154 -0.92 -14.92 -19.65
C GLU A 154 -0.77 -13.61 -20.46
N LEU A 155 -0.07 -12.63 -19.91
CA LEU A 155 0.16 -11.29 -20.49
C LEU A 155 1.50 -11.19 -21.21
#